data_df6b43c5ad9e8f5459f06cdc11b72af0
#
_entry.id   df6b43c5ad9e8f5459f06cdc11b72af0
#
_cell.length_a   1.000
_cell.length_b   1.000
_cell.length_c   1.000
_cell.angle_alpha   90.00
_cell.angle_beta   90.00
_cell.angle_gamma   90.00
#
_symmetry.space_group_name_H-M   'P 1'
#
loop_
_entity.id
_entity.type
_entity.pdbx_description
1 polymer ?
#
loop_
_entity_poly.entity_id
_entity_poly.type
_entity_poly.pdbx_seq_one_letter_code
_entity_poly.pdbx_strand_id
1 'polypeptide(L)'
;MKKFKKLRQMVSIQGNGKIITKEIMVSSFLQLHLCLSHEIEIHHSNEEKVVIEMDENLQDYIDVSNSGRTLYVTTDTGLFKKSLFTRCKVKVYYRQLNVINITNENADFDCRELLDFPNDIAINIQSIGNTKLRINAPGIKLISQCEGDITLEGKCHFIDIKHESEGSLNAKGLIADEVVMKHRGAGEINLFANNSITIRHSGEGNIFYYGAAILKDVIHHGGGIIQHKEI
;
A
#
# COMPACT_ATOMS: atom_id res chain seq x y z
N MET A 1 8.14 -0.17 -49.10
CA MET A 1 9.00 -0.51 -47.95
C MET A 1 8.13 -0.92 -46.77
N LYS A 2 8.00 -2.23 -46.53
CA LYS A 2 7.25 -2.76 -45.39
C LYS A 2 8.15 -2.72 -44.17
N LYS A 3 7.85 -1.87 -43.18
CA LYS A 3 8.49 -1.89 -41.85
C LYS A 3 7.98 -3.12 -41.10
N PHE A 4 8.80 -4.14 -41.00
CA PHE A 4 8.57 -5.26 -40.08
C PHE A 4 8.64 -4.72 -38.64
N LYS A 5 7.50 -4.59 -37.99
CA LYS A 5 7.44 -4.52 -36.52
C LYS A 5 7.87 -5.89 -35.98
N LYS A 6 9.09 -5.99 -35.52
CA LYS A 6 9.58 -7.14 -34.75
C LYS A 6 8.71 -7.21 -33.48
N LEU A 7 7.76 -8.16 -33.46
CA LEU A 7 7.12 -8.54 -32.20
C LEU A 7 8.25 -9.05 -31.30
N ARG A 8 8.56 -8.32 -30.25
CA ARG A 8 9.41 -8.82 -29.17
C ARG A 8 8.56 -9.88 -28.44
N GLN A 9 8.93 -11.14 -28.63
CA GLN A 9 8.38 -12.24 -27.83
C GLN A 9 8.62 -11.94 -26.36
N MET A 10 7.54 -11.95 -25.57
CA MET A 10 7.65 -11.90 -24.12
C MET A 10 8.31 -13.20 -23.66
N VAL A 11 9.52 -13.11 -23.15
CA VAL A 11 10.18 -14.24 -22.50
C VAL A 11 9.70 -14.26 -21.07
N SER A 12 8.93 -15.30 -20.70
CA SER A 12 8.65 -15.57 -19.29
C SER A 12 9.84 -16.34 -18.72
N ILE A 13 10.39 -15.88 -17.60
CA ILE A 13 11.44 -16.60 -16.88
C ILE A 13 10.78 -17.30 -15.71
N GLN A 14 11.00 -18.62 -15.61
CA GLN A 14 10.47 -19.44 -14.55
C GLN A 14 11.52 -19.64 -13.45
N GLY A 15 11.10 -19.60 -12.20
CA GLY A 15 11.89 -19.99 -11.05
C GLY A 15 12.36 -21.44 -11.17
N ASN A 16 13.60 -21.70 -10.72
CA ASN A 16 14.22 -23.03 -10.80
C ASN A 16 13.82 -23.95 -9.64
N GLY A 17 12.99 -23.49 -8.72
CA GLY A 17 12.56 -24.24 -7.52
C GLY A 17 13.60 -24.31 -6.40
N LYS A 18 14.83 -23.86 -6.63
CA LYS A 18 15.87 -23.80 -5.60
C LYS A 18 15.75 -22.48 -4.84
N ILE A 19 15.06 -22.51 -3.71
CA ILE A 19 14.86 -21.30 -2.90
C ILE A 19 16.15 -21.04 -2.10
N ILE A 20 16.64 -19.80 -2.22
CA ILE A 20 17.76 -19.31 -1.40
C ILE A 20 17.36 -18.01 -0.69
N THR A 21 18.05 -17.72 0.39
CA THR A 21 17.90 -16.49 1.16
C THR A 21 19.10 -15.60 0.93
N LYS A 22 18.85 -14.34 0.56
CA LYS A 22 19.87 -13.29 0.42
C LYS A 22 19.59 -12.19 1.44
N GLU A 23 20.58 -11.85 2.23
CA GLU A 23 20.54 -10.73 3.16
C GLU A 23 21.33 -9.55 2.59
N ILE A 24 20.76 -8.36 2.61
CA ILE A 24 21.34 -7.13 2.07
C ILE A 24 21.32 -6.09 3.18
N MET A 25 22.49 -5.72 3.70
CA MET A 25 22.61 -4.60 4.63
C MET A 25 22.37 -3.30 3.88
N VAL A 26 21.56 -2.42 4.44
CA VAL A 26 21.19 -1.14 3.82
C VAL A 26 21.60 0.03 4.70
N SER A 27 21.80 1.20 4.07
CA SER A 27 22.01 2.44 4.82
C SER A 27 20.75 2.88 5.52
N SER A 28 20.89 3.67 6.59
CA SER A 28 19.76 4.16 7.37
C SER A 28 18.74 4.93 6.53
N PHE A 29 17.47 4.62 6.72
CA PHE A 29 16.38 5.22 5.96
C PHE A 29 15.21 5.61 6.85
N LEU A 30 14.38 6.53 6.39
CA LEU A 30 13.12 6.96 7.02
C LEU A 30 11.92 6.76 6.10
N GLN A 31 12.18 6.48 4.83
CA GLN A 31 11.16 6.27 3.83
C GLN A 31 11.41 4.94 3.13
N LEU A 32 10.36 4.19 2.91
CA LEU A 32 10.38 2.93 2.18
C LEU A 32 9.54 3.08 0.92
N HIS A 33 10.14 2.79 -0.23
CA HIS A 33 9.47 2.74 -1.51
C HIS A 33 9.39 1.30 -2.00
N LEU A 34 8.17 0.81 -2.16
CA LEU A 34 7.86 -0.55 -2.57
C LEU A 34 7.23 -0.54 -3.96
N CYS A 35 7.86 -1.21 -4.91
CA CYS A 35 7.31 -1.48 -6.24
C CYS A 35 7.47 -2.97 -6.54
N LEU A 36 6.66 -3.79 -5.88
CA LEU A 36 6.69 -5.24 -6.01
C LEU A 36 5.34 -5.86 -5.71
N SER A 37 5.10 -7.03 -6.32
CA SER A 37 3.84 -7.77 -6.27
C SER A 37 3.99 -9.09 -5.53
N HIS A 38 4.79 -9.11 -4.46
CA HIS A 38 5.14 -10.32 -3.74
C HIS A 38 4.81 -10.20 -2.26
N GLU A 39 4.91 -11.32 -1.54
CA GLU A 39 4.73 -11.32 -0.10
C GLU A 39 5.80 -10.43 0.55
N ILE A 40 5.34 -9.42 1.30
CA ILE A 40 6.22 -8.49 2.00
C ILE A 40 5.92 -8.49 3.49
N GLU A 41 6.98 -8.43 4.28
CA GLU A 41 6.95 -8.22 5.71
C GLU A 41 7.81 -7.00 6.06
N ILE A 42 7.36 -6.19 7.01
CA ILE A 42 8.07 -4.99 7.44
C ILE A 42 8.20 -5.05 8.96
N HIS A 43 9.43 -5.16 9.46
CA HIS A 43 9.71 -5.41 10.87
C HIS A 43 10.51 -4.27 11.50
N HIS A 44 10.08 -3.81 12.68
CA HIS A 44 10.90 -2.96 13.51
C HIS A 44 12.09 -3.74 14.07
N SER A 45 13.29 -3.19 13.97
CA SER A 45 14.55 -3.85 14.38
C SER A 45 15.63 -2.84 14.73
N ASN A 46 16.63 -3.27 15.46
CA ASN A 46 17.87 -2.50 15.68
C ASN A 46 18.85 -2.55 14.49
N GLU A 47 18.59 -3.40 13.50
CA GLU A 47 19.37 -3.52 12.28
C GLU A 47 18.53 -3.15 11.08
N GLU A 48 19.15 -2.48 10.11
CA GLU A 48 18.47 -2.08 8.87
C GLU A 48 18.99 -2.97 7.73
N LYS A 49 18.11 -3.83 7.22
CA LYS A 49 18.42 -4.80 6.18
C LYS A 49 17.19 -5.22 5.40
N VAL A 50 17.43 -5.81 4.25
CA VAL A 50 16.42 -6.50 3.45
C VAL A 50 16.81 -7.97 3.34
N VAL A 51 15.87 -8.86 3.58
CA VAL A 51 16.04 -10.31 3.40
C VAL A 51 15.09 -10.76 2.29
N ILE A 52 15.65 -11.40 1.27
CA ILE A 52 14.92 -11.87 0.10
C ILE A 52 15.02 -13.40 0.06
N GLU A 53 13.88 -14.07 0.13
CA GLU A 53 13.73 -15.52 0.02
C GLU A 53 13.01 -15.84 -1.28
N MET A 54 13.73 -16.36 -2.27
CA MET A 54 13.17 -16.64 -3.60
C MET A 54 14.06 -17.61 -4.40
N ASP A 55 13.58 -18.00 -5.57
CA ASP A 55 14.33 -18.81 -6.52
C ASP A 55 15.71 -18.22 -6.81
N GLU A 56 16.76 -19.07 -6.77
CA GLU A 56 18.15 -18.65 -6.96
C GLU A 56 18.39 -17.90 -8.27
N ASN A 57 17.79 -18.37 -9.36
CA ASN A 57 17.93 -17.78 -10.69
C ASN A 57 17.16 -16.47 -10.88
N LEU A 58 16.37 -16.04 -9.89
CA LEU A 58 15.56 -14.83 -9.94
C LEU A 58 16.00 -13.76 -8.94
N GLN A 59 17.05 -14.00 -8.17
CA GLN A 59 17.53 -13.06 -7.12
C GLN A 59 17.86 -11.66 -7.64
N ASP A 60 18.32 -11.54 -8.87
CA ASP A 60 18.70 -10.26 -9.47
C ASP A 60 17.50 -9.47 -10.03
N TYR A 61 16.28 -10.03 -9.94
CA TYR A 61 15.05 -9.31 -10.35
C TYR A 61 14.49 -8.40 -9.28
N ILE A 62 14.99 -8.49 -8.04
CA ILE A 62 14.65 -7.55 -6.99
C ILE A 62 15.84 -6.62 -6.78
N ASP A 63 15.63 -5.33 -7.09
CA ASP A 63 16.61 -4.29 -6.78
C ASP A 63 16.36 -3.73 -5.39
N VAL A 64 17.43 -3.59 -4.63
CA VAL A 64 17.45 -2.99 -3.30
C VAL A 64 18.49 -1.89 -3.30
N SER A 65 18.05 -0.65 -3.22
CA SER A 65 18.94 0.49 -3.28
C SER A 65 18.54 1.62 -2.33
N ASN A 66 19.52 2.38 -1.82
CA ASN A 66 19.29 3.59 -1.06
C ASN A 66 19.54 4.83 -1.90
N SER A 67 18.63 5.82 -1.83
CA SER A 67 18.85 7.16 -2.34
C SER A 67 18.47 8.18 -1.27
N GLY A 68 19.47 8.87 -0.71
CA GLY A 68 19.29 9.71 0.45
C GLY A 68 18.76 8.91 1.64
N ARG A 69 17.61 9.30 2.18
CA ARG A 69 16.94 8.59 3.30
C ARG A 69 15.79 7.69 2.84
N THR A 70 15.76 7.32 1.58
CA THR A 70 14.75 6.41 1.02
C THR A 70 15.38 5.09 0.64
N LEU A 71 14.82 4.00 1.15
CA LEU A 71 15.10 2.64 0.70
C LEU A 71 14.12 2.28 -0.41
N TYR A 72 14.63 1.87 -1.55
CA TYR A 72 13.86 1.34 -2.68
C TYR A 72 13.97 -0.17 -2.69
N VAL A 73 12.82 -0.85 -2.75
CA VAL A 73 12.74 -2.30 -2.97
C VAL A 73 11.77 -2.49 -4.13
N THR A 74 12.33 -2.81 -5.29
CA THR A 74 11.59 -2.80 -6.54
C THR A 74 11.85 -4.06 -7.33
N THR A 75 10.85 -4.49 -8.10
CA THR A 75 11.04 -5.56 -9.08
C THR A 75 11.44 -4.94 -10.41
N ASP A 76 12.53 -5.40 -11.01
CA ASP A 76 12.90 -4.98 -12.36
C ASP A 76 11.88 -5.55 -13.37
N THR A 77 10.93 -4.70 -13.77
CA THR A 77 9.90 -5.04 -14.76
C THR A 77 10.30 -4.67 -16.19
N GLY A 78 11.50 -4.14 -16.39
CA GLY A 78 11.91 -3.46 -17.64
C GLY A 78 11.94 -4.32 -18.90
N LEU A 79 12.07 -5.64 -18.83
CA LEU A 79 12.15 -6.53 -19.98
C LEU A 79 11.28 -7.79 -19.90
N PHE A 80 10.75 -8.16 -18.73
CA PHE A 80 10.11 -9.46 -18.51
C PHE A 80 8.72 -9.31 -17.92
N LYS A 81 7.73 -9.45 -18.74
CA LYS A 81 6.33 -9.19 -18.40
C LYS A 81 5.68 -10.22 -17.48
N LYS A 82 6.33 -11.33 -17.18
CA LYS A 82 5.82 -12.32 -16.24
C LYS A 82 6.94 -13.22 -15.72
N SER A 83 7.48 -12.90 -14.55
CA SER A 83 8.31 -13.84 -13.81
C SER A 83 7.38 -14.81 -13.05
N LEU A 84 7.59 -16.10 -13.21
CA LEU A 84 6.88 -17.14 -12.48
C LEU A 84 7.77 -17.61 -11.33
N PHE A 85 7.59 -17.00 -10.18
CA PHE A 85 8.30 -17.40 -8.95
C PHE A 85 7.67 -18.66 -8.37
N THR A 86 8.50 -19.59 -7.90
CA THR A 86 8.03 -20.71 -7.06
C THR A 86 7.65 -20.16 -5.69
N ARG A 87 8.49 -19.24 -5.17
CA ARG A 87 8.26 -18.47 -3.96
C ARG A 87 9.02 -17.16 -4.06
N CYS A 88 8.43 -16.08 -3.58
CA CYS A 88 9.12 -14.81 -3.40
C CYS A 88 8.57 -14.12 -2.15
N LYS A 89 9.44 -13.97 -1.15
CA LYS A 89 9.15 -13.28 0.10
C LYS A 89 10.24 -12.26 0.38
N VAL A 90 9.84 -11.04 0.67
CA VAL A 90 10.75 -9.94 1.01
C VAL A 90 10.47 -9.48 2.42
N LYS A 91 11.51 -9.40 3.26
CA LYS A 91 11.43 -8.84 4.61
C LYS A 91 12.29 -7.59 4.70
N VAL A 92 11.68 -6.50 5.13
CA VAL A 92 12.36 -5.22 5.34
C VAL A 92 12.47 -4.96 6.84
N TYR A 93 13.68 -4.76 7.33
CA TYR A 93 13.96 -4.45 8.73
C TYR A 93 14.34 -2.98 8.84
N TYR A 94 13.67 -2.23 9.72
CA TYR A 94 13.87 -0.79 9.89
C TYR A 94 14.05 -0.40 11.36
N ARG A 95 14.81 0.68 11.62
CA ARG A 95 14.90 1.30 12.95
C ARG A 95 13.85 2.39 13.16
N GLN A 96 13.68 3.22 12.17
CA GLN A 96 12.70 4.30 12.15
C GLN A 96 12.09 4.41 10.76
N LEU A 97 10.76 4.50 10.67
CA LEU A 97 10.05 4.61 9.42
C LEU A 97 8.92 5.65 9.55
N ASN A 98 8.93 6.64 8.68
CA ASN A 98 7.97 7.75 8.70
C ASN A 98 7.05 7.74 7.48
N VAL A 99 7.51 7.15 6.37
CA VAL A 99 6.76 7.14 5.10
C VAL A 99 6.88 5.79 4.43
N ILE A 100 5.77 5.25 3.97
CA ILE A 100 5.71 4.10 3.05
C ILE A 100 5.07 4.56 1.74
N ASN A 101 5.78 4.37 0.64
CA ASN A 101 5.26 4.57 -0.70
C ASN A 101 5.07 3.21 -1.36
N ILE A 102 3.85 2.92 -1.81
CA ILE A 102 3.49 1.69 -2.52
C ILE A 102 3.10 2.07 -3.94
N THR A 103 3.85 1.54 -4.91
CA THR A 103 3.56 1.74 -6.33
C THR A 103 3.48 0.39 -7.01
N ASN A 104 2.29 -0.01 -7.47
CA ASN A 104 2.09 -1.28 -8.17
C ASN A 104 1.31 -1.05 -9.45
N GLU A 105 1.94 -1.36 -10.58
CA GLU A 105 1.33 -1.14 -11.89
C GLU A 105 0.44 -2.31 -12.35
N ASN A 106 0.59 -3.53 -11.83
CA ASN A 106 -0.07 -4.70 -12.41
C ASN A 106 -0.39 -5.84 -11.43
N ALA A 107 -0.32 -5.62 -10.11
CA ALA A 107 -0.54 -6.69 -9.15
C ALA A 107 -1.08 -6.20 -7.81
N ASP A 108 -1.69 -7.10 -7.07
CA ASP A 108 -2.16 -6.83 -5.72
C ASP A 108 -0.97 -6.73 -4.74
N PHE A 109 -1.11 -5.86 -3.74
CA PHE A 109 -0.22 -5.71 -2.62
C PHE A 109 -0.94 -6.15 -1.34
N ASP A 110 -0.48 -7.23 -0.73
CA ASP A 110 -1.06 -7.76 0.51
C ASP A 110 0.02 -7.89 1.59
N CYS A 111 0.05 -6.94 2.53
CA CYS A 111 0.86 -7.04 3.74
C CYS A 111 0.04 -7.75 4.81
N ARG A 112 0.24 -9.07 4.95
CA ARG A 112 -0.54 -9.93 5.85
C ARG A 112 -0.21 -9.71 7.31
N GLU A 113 1.01 -9.27 7.60
CA GLU A 113 1.42 -8.99 8.97
C GLU A 113 0.89 -7.65 9.46
N LEU A 114 0.69 -7.56 10.76
CA LEU A 114 0.33 -6.30 11.41
C LEU A 114 1.57 -5.41 11.47
N LEU A 115 1.49 -4.27 10.80
CA LEU A 115 2.48 -3.20 10.89
C LEU A 115 2.18 -2.37 12.12
N ASP A 116 3.03 -2.48 13.15
CA ASP A 116 2.86 -1.77 14.42
C ASP A 116 3.90 -0.66 14.54
N PHE A 117 3.42 0.60 14.40
CA PHE A 117 4.28 1.78 14.41
C PHE A 117 4.15 2.52 15.74
N PRO A 118 5.27 2.81 16.43
CA PRO A 118 5.25 3.58 17.68
C PRO A 118 4.96 5.07 17.45
N ASN A 119 5.10 5.57 16.23
CA ASN A 119 4.93 6.95 15.83
C ASN A 119 3.97 7.07 14.65
N ASP A 120 3.60 8.31 14.32
CA ASP A 120 2.78 8.59 13.15
C ASP A 120 3.46 8.14 11.86
N ILE A 121 2.66 7.65 10.91
CA ILE A 121 3.10 7.14 9.63
C ILE A 121 2.33 7.77 8.48
N ALA A 122 3.06 8.15 7.42
CA ALA A 122 2.45 8.53 6.15
C ALA A 122 2.51 7.35 5.17
N ILE A 123 1.39 7.09 4.48
CA ILE A 123 1.28 6.03 3.49
C ILE A 123 0.77 6.64 2.19
N ASN A 124 1.54 6.48 1.13
CA ASN A 124 1.16 6.91 -0.20
C ASN A 124 0.97 5.66 -1.08
N ILE A 125 -0.20 5.54 -1.71
CA ILE A 125 -0.54 4.39 -2.55
C ILE A 125 -0.85 4.89 -3.96
N GLN A 126 -0.11 4.38 -4.93
CA GLN A 126 -0.38 4.53 -6.36
C GLN A 126 -0.40 3.13 -6.97
N SER A 127 -1.57 2.55 -7.18
CA SER A 127 -1.70 1.15 -7.59
C SER A 127 -2.86 0.97 -8.56
N ILE A 128 -2.69 0.07 -9.54
CA ILE A 128 -3.77 -0.45 -10.36
C ILE A 128 -4.39 -1.69 -9.69
N GLY A 129 -3.57 -2.50 -9.01
CA GLY A 129 -4.03 -3.64 -8.23
C GLY A 129 -4.56 -3.27 -6.85
N ASN A 130 -5.19 -4.24 -6.19
CA ASN A 130 -5.71 -4.06 -4.85
C ASN A 130 -4.58 -3.94 -3.81
N THR A 131 -4.83 -3.17 -2.75
CA THR A 131 -3.89 -2.99 -1.66
C THR A 131 -4.55 -3.35 -0.33
N LYS A 132 -3.95 -4.29 0.41
CA LYS A 132 -4.41 -4.65 1.75
C LYS A 132 -3.29 -4.42 2.77
N LEU A 133 -3.63 -3.64 3.82
CA LEU A 133 -2.72 -3.31 4.92
C LEU A 133 -3.39 -3.56 6.27
N ARG A 134 -2.63 -4.13 7.19
CA ARG A 134 -2.98 -4.25 8.60
C ARG A 134 -2.03 -3.37 9.40
N ILE A 135 -2.55 -2.34 10.07
CA ILE A 135 -1.72 -1.28 10.62
C ILE A 135 -2.23 -0.78 11.97
N ASN A 136 -1.29 -0.64 12.92
CA ASN A 136 -1.48 0.15 14.12
C ASN A 136 -0.50 1.32 14.10
N ALA A 137 -0.98 2.51 14.41
CA ALA A 137 -0.15 3.70 14.60
C ALA A 137 -0.91 4.74 15.44
N PRO A 138 -0.25 5.66 16.14
CA PRO A 138 -0.94 6.78 16.78
C PRO A 138 -1.68 7.64 15.76
N GLY A 139 -1.02 8.08 14.70
CA GLY A 139 -1.58 8.83 13.59
C GLY A 139 -1.23 8.23 12.24
N ILE A 140 -2.20 8.24 11.33
CA ILE A 140 -2.03 7.77 9.95
C ILE A 140 -2.39 8.89 8.98
N LYS A 141 -1.51 9.17 8.03
CA LYS A 141 -1.84 10.00 6.87
C LYS A 141 -1.84 9.12 5.63
N LEU A 142 -3.00 8.92 5.03
CA LEU A 142 -3.16 8.15 3.80
C LEU A 142 -3.41 9.07 2.61
N ILE A 143 -2.59 8.93 1.58
CA ILE A 143 -2.85 9.54 0.26
C ILE A 143 -2.91 8.41 -0.75
N SER A 144 -4.02 8.33 -1.49
CA SER A 144 -4.22 7.26 -2.47
C SER A 144 -4.76 7.77 -3.79
N GLN A 145 -4.15 7.25 -4.86
CA GLN A 145 -4.54 7.46 -6.26
C GLN A 145 -4.47 6.08 -6.94
N CYS A 146 -5.59 5.34 -6.92
CA CYS A 146 -5.62 3.93 -7.30
C CYS A 146 -6.79 3.65 -8.25
N GLU A 147 -6.63 2.64 -9.10
CA GLU A 147 -7.74 2.02 -9.82
C GLU A 147 -8.31 0.83 -9.03
N GLY A 148 -7.43 0.09 -8.33
CA GLY A 148 -7.80 -1.02 -7.46
C GLY A 148 -8.31 -0.58 -6.07
N ASP A 149 -8.88 -1.54 -5.36
CA ASP A 149 -9.45 -1.31 -4.04
C ASP A 149 -8.39 -1.31 -2.94
N ILE A 150 -8.62 -0.51 -1.89
CA ILE A 150 -7.78 -0.46 -0.71
C ILE A 150 -8.56 -1.01 0.48
N THR A 151 -7.95 -1.94 1.21
CA THR A 151 -8.46 -2.43 2.49
C THR A 151 -7.49 -2.09 3.61
N LEU A 152 -7.99 -1.42 4.66
CA LEU A 152 -7.23 -1.11 5.87
C LEU A 152 -7.87 -1.78 7.09
N GLU A 153 -7.04 -2.44 7.89
CA GLU A 153 -7.43 -3.08 9.15
C GLU A 153 -6.46 -2.64 10.27
N GLY A 154 -6.92 -2.61 11.52
CA GLY A 154 -6.08 -2.31 12.69
C GLY A 154 -6.64 -1.19 13.56
N LYS A 155 -5.74 -0.34 14.11
CA LYS A 155 -6.14 0.72 15.07
C LYS A 155 -5.29 1.97 14.90
N CYS A 156 -5.91 3.15 15.11
CA CYS A 156 -5.21 4.42 15.26
C CYS A 156 -6.04 5.40 16.12
N HIS A 157 -5.39 6.45 16.65
CA HIS A 157 -6.13 7.54 17.27
C HIS A 157 -6.68 8.50 16.20
N PHE A 158 -5.86 8.81 15.21
CA PHE A 158 -6.22 9.75 14.16
C PHE A 158 -5.84 9.24 12.78
N ILE A 159 -6.74 9.46 11.79
CA ILE A 159 -6.42 9.23 10.39
C ILE A 159 -6.88 10.38 9.50
N ASP A 160 -5.95 10.94 8.70
CA ASP A 160 -6.24 11.88 7.59
C ASP A 160 -6.13 11.15 6.27
N ILE A 161 -7.25 11.00 5.59
CA ILE A 161 -7.36 10.27 4.31
C ILE A 161 -7.62 11.26 3.18
N LYS A 162 -6.76 11.22 2.17
CA LYS A 162 -7.00 11.84 0.86
C LYS A 162 -7.08 10.73 -0.18
N HIS A 163 -8.30 10.42 -0.63
CA HIS A 163 -8.58 9.37 -1.61
C HIS A 163 -9.12 10.00 -2.90
N GLU A 164 -8.28 10.06 -3.92
CA GLU A 164 -8.59 10.57 -5.25
C GLU A 164 -8.52 9.41 -6.25
N SER A 165 -9.55 8.55 -6.25
CA SER A 165 -9.50 7.23 -6.90
C SER A 165 -10.87 6.80 -7.41
N GLU A 166 -10.84 5.95 -8.44
CA GLU A 166 -12.02 5.21 -8.90
C GLU A 166 -12.24 3.91 -8.10
N GLY A 167 -11.17 3.32 -7.53
CA GLY A 167 -11.24 2.17 -6.63
C GLY A 167 -11.85 2.52 -5.28
N SER A 168 -12.37 1.52 -4.59
CA SER A 168 -13.00 1.68 -3.27
C SER A 168 -11.99 1.69 -2.13
N LEU A 169 -12.35 2.33 -1.02
CA LEU A 169 -11.59 2.26 0.23
C LEU A 169 -12.43 1.61 1.32
N ASN A 170 -12.03 0.42 1.73
CA ASN A 170 -12.62 -0.27 2.87
C ASN A 170 -11.71 -0.14 4.10
N ALA A 171 -11.98 0.84 4.94
CA ALA A 171 -11.35 1.07 6.24
C ALA A 171 -12.31 0.82 7.41
N LYS A 172 -13.39 0.06 7.21
CA LYS A 172 -14.30 -0.36 8.30
C LYS A 172 -13.57 -1.18 9.36
N GLY A 173 -12.54 -1.94 8.97
CA GLY A 173 -11.70 -2.74 9.87
C GLY A 173 -10.60 -1.95 10.58
N LEU A 174 -10.37 -0.69 10.23
CA LEU A 174 -9.43 0.20 10.91
C LEU A 174 -10.17 1.02 11.96
N ILE A 175 -10.05 0.63 13.22
CA ILE A 175 -10.69 1.31 14.35
C ILE A 175 -9.97 2.61 14.64
N ALA A 176 -10.56 3.74 14.29
CA ALA A 176 -10.03 5.07 14.52
C ALA A 176 -10.85 5.82 15.58
N ASP A 177 -10.22 6.70 16.35
CA ASP A 177 -10.97 7.61 17.22
C ASP A 177 -11.45 8.83 16.42
N GLU A 178 -10.61 9.41 15.60
CA GLU A 178 -10.93 10.57 14.78
C GLU A 178 -10.56 10.32 13.31
N VAL A 179 -11.46 10.67 12.39
CA VAL A 179 -11.27 10.53 10.93
C VAL A 179 -11.47 11.87 10.24
N VAL A 180 -10.52 12.24 9.40
CA VAL A 180 -10.67 13.30 8.41
C VAL A 180 -10.61 12.65 7.02
N MET A 181 -11.69 12.77 6.26
CA MET A 181 -11.83 12.16 4.94
C MET A 181 -11.99 13.23 3.86
N LYS A 182 -11.12 13.18 2.86
CA LYS A 182 -11.25 13.93 1.60
C LYS A 182 -11.35 12.92 0.47
N HIS A 183 -12.52 12.83 -0.13
CA HIS A 183 -12.79 11.90 -1.24
C HIS A 183 -13.13 12.64 -2.52
N ARG A 184 -12.49 12.19 -3.61
CA ARG A 184 -12.80 12.59 -4.98
C ARG A 184 -12.65 11.38 -5.89
N GLY A 185 -13.77 10.91 -6.44
CA GLY A 185 -13.81 9.73 -7.31
C GLY A 185 -15.17 9.03 -7.25
N ALA A 186 -15.24 7.84 -7.86
CA ALA A 186 -16.47 7.04 -7.91
C ALA A 186 -16.46 5.84 -6.94
N GLY A 187 -15.31 5.51 -6.34
CA GLY A 187 -15.17 4.39 -5.43
C GLY A 187 -16.01 4.55 -4.16
N GLU A 188 -16.51 3.42 -3.63
CA GLU A 188 -17.22 3.39 -2.36
C GLU A 188 -16.23 3.51 -1.19
N ILE A 189 -16.58 4.29 -0.18
CA ILE A 189 -15.77 4.50 1.02
C ILE A 189 -16.50 3.92 2.24
N ASN A 190 -15.82 3.07 2.98
CA ASN A 190 -16.29 2.54 4.25
C ASN A 190 -15.30 2.90 5.37
N LEU A 191 -15.74 3.64 6.40
CA LEU A 191 -14.92 4.16 7.49
C LEU A 191 -15.46 3.75 8.85
N PHE A 192 -14.59 3.60 9.84
CA PHE A 192 -14.99 3.43 11.23
C PHE A 192 -14.38 4.54 12.09
N ALA A 193 -15.23 5.19 12.93
CA ALA A 193 -14.76 6.20 13.86
C ALA A 193 -15.54 6.12 15.20
N ASN A 194 -14.82 6.31 16.31
CA ASN A 194 -15.42 6.31 17.65
C ASN A 194 -15.90 7.69 18.10
N ASN A 195 -15.09 8.75 17.86
CA ASN A 195 -15.32 10.06 18.47
C ASN A 195 -15.82 11.09 17.46
N SER A 196 -15.12 11.23 16.34
CA SER A 196 -15.46 12.26 15.38
C SER A 196 -15.07 11.93 13.96
N ILE A 197 -15.84 12.47 13.01
CA ILE A 197 -15.57 12.34 11.59
C ILE A 197 -15.82 13.68 10.89
N THR A 198 -14.88 14.07 10.03
CA THR A 198 -15.00 15.21 9.12
C THR A 198 -14.92 14.69 7.69
N ILE A 199 -15.88 15.07 6.83
CA ILE A 199 -15.96 14.57 5.46
C ILE A 199 -16.00 15.74 4.47
N ARG A 200 -15.10 15.68 3.49
CA ARG A 200 -15.13 16.51 2.29
C ARG A 200 -15.25 15.59 1.08
N HIS A 201 -16.41 15.60 0.45
CA HIS A 201 -16.74 14.70 -0.65
C HIS A 201 -17.11 15.49 -1.90
N SER A 202 -16.46 15.18 -3.02
CA SER A 202 -16.70 15.81 -4.33
C SER A 202 -16.66 14.76 -5.46
N GLY A 203 -17.27 13.60 -5.24
CA GLY A 203 -17.30 12.49 -6.17
C GLY A 203 -18.69 11.87 -6.31
N GLU A 204 -18.77 10.79 -7.09
CA GLU A 204 -20.00 10.02 -7.31
C GLU A 204 -20.11 8.81 -6.38
N GLY A 205 -19.00 8.42 -5.73
CA GLY A 205 -18.95 7.29 -4.80
C GLY A 205 -19.69 7.55 -3.49
N ASN A 206 -20.23 6.51 -2.89
CA ASN A 206 -20.89 6.61 -1.59
C ASN A 206 -19.88 6.57 -0.44
N ILE A 207 -20.19 7.27 0.65
CA ILE A 207 -19.42 7.19 1.89
C ILE A 207 -20.31 6.63 2.99
N PHE A 208 -19.93 5.46 3.50
CA PHE A 208 -20.56 4.85 4.66
C PHE A 208 -19.60 4.93 5.85
N TYR A 209 -20.14 5.35 7.01
CA TYR A 209 -19.35 5.36 8.22
C TYR A 209 -20.05 4.61 9.34
N TYR A 210 -19.26 4.02 10.22
CA TYR A 210 -19.65 3.14 11.29
C TYR A 210 -19.07 3.63 12.62
N GLY A 211 -19.59 3.13 13.73
CA GLY A 211 -19.15 3.49 15.07
C GLY A 211 -19.97 4.62 15.68
N ALA A 212 -19.51 5.16 16.81
CA ALA A 212 -20.26 6.14 17.60
C ALA A 212 -19.91 7.60 17.26
N ALA A 213 -19.15 7.82 16.20
CA ALA A 213 -18.60 9.15 15.89
C ALA A 213 -19.66 10.20 15.60
N ILE A 214 -19.40 11.40 16.11
CA ILE A 214 -20.15 12.61 15.77
C ILE A 214 -19.62 13.17 14.46
N LEU A 215 -20.53 13.44 13.53
CA LEU A 215 -20.23 14.12 12.27
C LEU A 215 -19.99 15.60 12.54
N LYS A 216 -18.71 16.04 12.60
CA LYS A 216 -18.32 17.41 12.98
C LYS A 216 -18.52 18.43 11.86
N ASP A 217 -18.10 18.06 10.64
CA ASP A 217 -18.18 18.94 9.48
C ASP A 217 -18.34 18.12 8.20
N VAL A 218 -19.22 18.57 7.30
CA VAL A 218 -19.48 17.91 6.03
C VAL A 218 -19.55 18.94 4.92
N ILE A 219 -18.68 18.77 3.94
CA ILE A 219 -18.78 19.45 2.65
C ILE A 219 -19.05 18.38 1.60
N HIS A 220 -20.21 18.47 0.96
CA HIS A 220 -20.65 17.51 -0.04
C HIS A 220 -21.08 18.23 -1.33
N HIS A 221 -20.36 17.95 -2.41
CA HIS A 221 -20.59 18.51 -3.74
C HIS A 221 -20.73 17.44 -4.84
N GLY A 222 -20.83 16.16 -4.47
CA GLY A 222 -20.93 15.03 -5.39
C GLY A 222 -22.33 14.43 -5.47
N GLY A 223 -22.48 13.42 -6.34
CA GLY A 223 -23.73 12.66 -6.53
C GLY A 223 -23.91 11.50 -5.53
N GLY A 224 -22.82 11.03 -4.90
CA GLY A 224 -22.87 9.97 -3.91
C GLY A 224 -23.56 10.38 -2.60
N ILE A 225 -23.91 9.41 -1.78
CA ILE A 225 -24.50 9.63 -0.45
C ILE A 225 -23.47 9.52 0.67
N ILE A 226 -23.72 10.24 1.78
CA ILE A 226 -22.98 10.07 3.04
C ILE A 226 -23.96 9.55 4.06
N GLN A 227 -23.72 8.36 4.61
CA GLN A 227 -24.65 7.68 5.49
C GLN A 227 -23.96 6.95 6.65
N HIS A 228 -24.50 7.15 7.87
CA HIS A 228 -24.16 6.30 9.00
C HIS A 228 -24.83 4.92 8.85
N LYS A 229 -24.09 3.86 9.12
CA LYS A 229 -24.60 2.49 9.16
C LYS A 229 -24.31 1.84 10.52
N GLU A 230 -25.23 1.06 10.99
CA GLU A 230 -25.02 0.18 12.14
C GLU A 230 -24.15 -1.02 11.75
N ILE A 231 -23.44 -1.61 12.72
CA ILE A 231 -22.52 -2.74 12.50
C ILE A 231 -23.33 -4.05 12.43
#